data_c7da7357bc176b01daa9b80d89d0985b
#
_entry.id   c7da7357bc176b01daa9b80d89d0985b
#
_cell.length_a   1.000
_cell.length_b   1.000
_cell.length_c   1.000
_cell.angle_alpha   90.00
_cell.angle_beta   90.00
_cell.angle_gamma   90.00
#
_symmetry.space_group_name_H-M   'P 1'
#
loop_
_entity.id
_entity.type
_entity.pdbx_description
1 polymer ?
#
loop_
_entity_poly.entity_id
_entity_poly.type
_entity_poly.pdbx_seq_one_letter_code
_entity_poly.pdbx_strand_id
1 'polypeptide(L)'
;MSIRFSVALGNPAYQLSRPDTKDMPVYNYFMDAAYGIADQTIMITPGRFLFNAGSTPKPWNEKILSDEHFKVEHYEPDSKRIFPNADIKGGVAIHYYNNDRKVGPIGTFTTSP
;
A
#
# COMPACT_ATOMS: atom_id res chain seq x y z
N MET A 1 -14.22 -9.60 -23.81
CA MET A 1 -13.20 -10.41 -23.13
C MET A 1 -12.45 -9.52 -22.15
N SER A 2 -12.41 -9.92 -20.91
CA SER A 2 -11.62 -9.19 -19.93
C SER A 2 -10.19 -9.72 -19.90
N ILE A 3 -9.23 -8.80 -19.82
CA ILE A 3 -7.82 -9.16 -19.68
C ILE A 3 -7.48 -9.14 -18.19
N ARG A 4 -6.86 -10.21 -17.72
CA ARG A 4 -6.44 -10.33 -16.35
C ARG A 4 -4.99 -10.77 -16.27
N PHE A 5 -4.21 -10.15 -15.42
CA PHE A 5 -2.80 -10.47 -15.22
C PHE A 5 -2.64 -11.47 -14.08
N SER A 6 -1.72 -12.40 -14.22
CA SER A 6 -1.40 -13.34 -13.13
C SER A 6 -0.73 -12.62 -11.97
N VAL A 7 0.19 -11.70 -12.27
CA VAL A 7 0.94 -10.95 -11.26
C VAL A 7 1.08 -9.50 -11.70
N ALA A 8 0.92 -8.58 -10.74
CA ALA A 8 1.25 -7.18 -10.92
C ALA A 8 2.33 -6.79 -9.91
N LEU A 9 3.35 -6.08 -10.40
CA LEU A 9 4.43 -5.55 -9.58
C LEU A 9 4.43 -4.04 -9.73
N GLY A 10 4.60 -3.31 -8.63
CA GLY A 10 4.54 -1.87 -8.74
C GLY A 10 5.25 -1.11 -7.63
N ASN A 11 5.74 0.06 -8.02
CA ASN A 11 6.22 1.11 -7.13
C ASN A 11 5.52 2.38 -7.57
N PRO A 12 4.22 2.55 -7.21
CA PRO A 12 3.42 3.64 -7.75
C PRO A 12 3.87 4.99 -7.23
N ALA A 13 3.48 6.04 -7.95
CA ALA A 13 3.66 7.41 -7.47
C ALA A 13 2.99 7.56 -6.10
N TYR A 14 3.68 8.19 -5.16
CA TYR A 14 3.21 8.25 -3.80
C TYR A 14 2.18 9.35 -3.59
N GLN A 15 2.31 10.47 -4.28
CA GLN A 15 1.38 11.58 -4.12
C GLN A 15 1.40 12.47 -5.34
N LEU A 16 0.30 13.19 -5.53
CA LEU A 16 0.15 14.17 -6.58
C LEU A 16 0.45 15.55 -5.98
N SER A 17 1.52 16.19 -6.48
CA SER A 17 1.93 17.51 -6.01
C SER A 17 1.11 18.60 -6.70
N ARG A 18 0.69 19.58 -5.92
CA ARG A 18 -0.02 20.77 -6.41
C ARG A 18 0.63 22.02 -5.84
N PRO A 19 0.80 23.09 -6.66
CA PRO A 19 1.48 24.31 -6.20
C PRO A 19 0.77 25.03 -5.05
N ASP A 20 -0.55 24.94 -4.99
CA ASP A 20 -1.39 25.72 -4.08
C ASP A 20 -2.10 24.87 -3.00
N THR A 21 -1.84 23.57 -2.93
CA THR A 21 -2.52 22.68 -2.01
C THR A 21 -1.53 21.65 -1.44
N LYS A 22 -2.00 20.90 -0.46
CA LYS A 22 -1.24 19.77 0.06
C LYS A 22 -1.11 18.69 -1.00
N ASP A 23 -0.02 17.97 -0.96
CA ASP A 23 0.17 16.78 -1.78
C ASP A 23 -0.94 15.76 -1.49
N MET A 24 -1.45 15.14 -2.55
CA MET A 24 -2.49 14.14 -2.43
C MET A 24 -1.89 12.76 -2.66
N PRO A 25 -2.15 11.79 -1.78
CA PRO A 25 -1.69 10.43 -2.03
C PRO A 25 -2.51 9.82 -3.17
N VAL A 26 -1.84 9.08 -4.05
CA VAL A 26 -2.50 8.40 -5.17
C VAL A 26 -2.21 6.91 -5.17
N TYR A 27 -1.32 6.43 -4.31
CA TYR A 27 -0.93 5.02 -4.33
C TYR A 27 -2.10 4.08 -3.97
N ASN A 28 -3.05 4.54 -3.16
CA ASN A 28 -4.23 3.73 -2.82
C ASN A 28 -5.08 3.44 -4.05
N TYR A 29 -5.18 4.37 -4.99
CA TYR A 29 -5.90 4.16 -6.24
C TYR A 29 -5.19 3.13 -7.12
N PHE A 30 -3.85 3.19 -7.17
CA PHE A 30 -3.07 2.18 -7.91
C PHE A 30 -3.21 0.80 -7.29
N MET A 31 -3.24 0.71 -5.97
CA MET A 31 -3.47 -0.55 -5.27
C MET A 31 -4.83 -1.14 -5.64
N ASP A 32 -5.89 -0.33 -5.54
CA ASP A 32 -7.25 -0.78 -5.86
C ASP A 32 -7.36 -1.23 -7.32
N ALA A 33 -6.76 -0.47 -8.24
CA ALA A 33 -6.77 -0.81 -9.66
C ALA A 33 -6.04 -2.13 -9.93
N ALA A 34 -4.86 -2.31 -9.34
CA ALA A 34 -4.07 -3.53 -9.52
C ALA A 34 -4.80 -4.76 -8.96
N TYR A 35 -5.46 -4.61 -7.81
CA TYR A 35 -6.21 -5.71 -7.20
C TYR A 35 -7.38 -6.14 -8.07
N GLY A 36 -7.91 -5.23 -8.89
CA GLY A 36 -9.01 -5.53 -9.80
C GLY A 36 -8.59 -6.25 -11.08
N ILE A 37 -7.31 -6.15 -11.48
CA ILE A 37 -6.85 -6.68 -12.77
C ILE A 37 -5.82 -7.81 -12.66
N ALA A 38 -5.31 -8.08 -11.47
CA ALA A 38 -4.29 -9.11 -11.27
C ALA A 38 -4.72 -10.12 -10.21
N ASP A 39 -4.30 -11.35 -10.36
CA ASP A 39 -4.54 -12.40 -9.36
C ASP A 39 -3.68 -12.17 -8.12
N GLN A 40 -2.45 -11.72 -8.34
CA GLN A 40 -1.51 -11.40 -7.27
C GLN A 40 -0.90 -10.03 -7.52
N THR A 41 -0.67 -9.27 -6.46
CA THR A 41 -0.08 -7.94 -6.55
C THR A 41 0.99 -7.78 -5.46
N ILE A 42 2.16 -7.30 -5.87
CA ILE A 42 3.25 -6.94 -4.96
C ILE A 42 3.57 -5.48 -5.21
N MET A 43 3.55 -4.67 -4.16
CA MET A 43 3.83 -3.24 -4.28
C MET A 43 4.69 -2.74 -3.13
N ILE A 44 5.41 -1.65 -3.40
CA ILE A 44 6.14 -0.87 -2.41
C ILE A 44 5.45 0.48 -2.31
N THR A 45 4.94 0.83 -1.14
CA THR A 45 4.23 2.10 -0.92
C THR A 45 4.63 2.71 0.42
N PRO A 46 4.30 4.00 0.65
CA PRO A 46 4.38 4.53 2.00
C PRO A 46 3.52 3.70 2.95
N GLY A 47 3.97 3.56 4.19
CA GLY A 47 3.37 2.64 5.14
C GLY A 47 2.42 3.28 6.15
N ARG A 48 2.16 4.59 6.07
CA ARG A 48 1.38 5.29 7.11
C ARG A 48 -0.04 4.76 7.24
N PHE A 49 -0.64 4.32 6.13
CA PHE A 49 -2.01 3.78 6.17
C PHE A 49 -2.14 2.56 7.08
N LEU A 50 -1.06 1.82 7.28
CA LEU A 50 -1.06 0.64 8.15
C LEU A 50 -1.36 1.02 9.60
N PHE A 51 -1.04 2.25 9.99
CA PHE A 51 -1.30 2.80 11.33
C PHE A 51 -2.56 3.67 11.36
N ASN A 52 -3.36 3.62 10.31
CA ASN A 52 -4.54 4.47 10.11
C ASN A 52 -4.17 5.95 10.18
N ALA A 53 -3.02 6.30 9.62
CA ALA A 53 -2.48 7.65 9.59
C ALA A 53 -2.22 8.08 8.15
N GLY A 54 -1.75 9.32 7.98
CA GLY A 54 -1.46 9.85 6.66
C GLY A 54 -2.70 10.44 6.00
N SER A 55 -2.59 10.65 4.69
CA SER A 55 -3.62 11.38 3.92
C SER A 55 -4.55 10.48 3.13
N THR A 56 -4.37 9.16 3.19
CA THR A 56 -5.34 8.24 2.61
C THR A 56 -6.64 8.28 3.40
N PRO A 57 -7.81 8.11 2.73
CA PRO A 57 -9.08 8.15 3.45
C PRO A 57 -9.15 7.08 4.55
N LYS A 58 -9.66 7.45 5.71
CA LYS A 58 -9.80 6.50 6.82
C LYS A 58 -10.65 5.28 6.48
N PRO A 59 -11.79 5.42 5.78
CA PRO A 59 -12.54 4.24 5.35
C PRO A 59 -11.74 3.30 4.46
N TRP A 60 -10.87 3.83 3.60
CA TRP A 60 -9.98 3.01 2.77
C TRP A 60 -8.96 2.26 3.64
N ASN A 61 -8.35 2.97 4.62
CA ASN A 61 -7.40 2.35 5.53
C ASN A 61 -8.04 1.19 6.30
N GLU A 62 -9.24 1.41 6.82
CA GLU A 62 -9.97 0.38 7.56
C GLU A 62 -10.31 -0.81 6.68
N LYS A 63 -10.70 -0.54 5.43
CA LYS A 63 -11.02 -1.58 4.46
C LYS A 63 -9.81 -2.47 4.18
N ILE A 64 -8.64 -1.87 3.90
CA ILE A 64 -7.45 -2.66 3.58
C ILE A 64 -6.93 -3.43 4.79
N LEU A 65 -6.99 -2.84 5.98
CA LEU A 65 -6.57 -3.52 7.22
C LEU A 65 -7.50 -4.68 7.59
N SER A 66 -8.74 -4.66 7.11
CA SER A 66 -9.71 -5.73 7.33
C SER A 66 -9.71 -6.76 6.21
N ASP A 67 -9.01 -6.52 5.12
CA ASP A 67 -9.03 -7.38 3.95
C ASP A 67 -8.21 -8.64 4.21
N GLU A 68 -8.85 -9.78 4.10
CA GLU A 68 -8.22 -11.09 4.37
C GLU A 68 -7.20 -11.50 3.32
N HIS A 69 -7.14 -10.80 2.19
CA HIS A 69 -6.24 -11.11 1.08
C HIS A 69 -4.96 -10.29 1.08
N PHE A 70 -4.85 -9.33 1.99
CA PHE A 70 -3.74 -8.37 2.07
C PHE A 70 -2.74 -8.77 3.14
N LYS A 71 -1.44 -8.73 2.80
CA LYS A 71 -0.37 -9.09 3.72
C LYS A 71 0.81 -8.13 3.56
N VAL A 72 1.39 -7.69 4.69
CA VAL A 72 2.65 -6.94 4.68
C VAL A 72 3.79 -7.93 4.74
N GLU A 73 4.64 -7.92 3.71
CA GLU A 73 5.83 -8.78 3.66
C GLU A 73 7.01 -8.16 4.39
N HIS A 74 7.13 -6.83 4.29
CA HIS A 74 8.23 -6.12 4.95
C HIS A 74 7.82 -4.68 5.21
N TYR A 75 8.18 -4.17 6.38
CA TYR A 75 7.98 -2.78 6.73
C TYR A 75 9.31 -2.17 7.18
N GLU A 76 9.71 -1.06 6.53
CA GLU A 76 10.92 -0.32 6.87
C GLU A 76 10.54 1.06 7.39
N PRO A 77 10.73 1.34 8.69
CA PRO A 77 10.39 2.64 9.26
C PRO A 77 11.28 3.77 8.76
N ASP A 78 12.50 3.47 8.35
CA ASP A 78 13.42 4.46 7.77
C ASP A 78 13.44 4.32 6.25
N SER A 79 12.67 5.18 5.59
CA SER A 79 12.52 5.12 4.13
C SER A 79 13.84 5.28 3.39
N LYS A 80 14.83 5.94 4.00
CA LYS A 80 16.14 6.17 3.36
C LYS A 80 16.93 4.88 3.17
N ARG A 81 16.60 3.83 3.90
CA ARG A 81 17.24 2.52 3.71
C ARG A 81 16.80 1.86 2.40
N ILE A 82 15.63 2.22 1.89
CA ILE A 82 15.12 1.72 0.61
C ILE A 82 15.29 2.77 -0.49
N PHE A 83 14.97 4.04 -0.18
CA PHE A 83 15.06 5.16 -1.10
C PHE A 83 15.96 6.25 -0.49
N PRO A 84 17.29 6.20 -0.71
CA PRO A 84 18.22 7.11 -0.03
C PRO A 84 17.96 8.59 -0.23
N ASN A 85 17.31 8.96 -1.33
CA ASN A 85 17.03 10.37 -1.68
C ASN A 85 15.63 10.81 -1.28
N ALA A 86 14.89 9.98 -0.56
CA ALA A 86 13.53 10.30 -0.14
C ALA A 86 13.39 10.21 1.36
N ASP A 87 12.56 11.09 1.92
CA ASP A 87 12.20 11.06 3.32
C ASP A 87 10.68 10.88 3.41
N ILE A 88 10.25 9.64 3.53
CA ILE A 88 8.84 9.28 3.54
C ILE A 88 8.40 9.04 4.98
N LYS A 89 7.58 9.94 5.50
CA LYS A 89 7.08 9.83 6.86
C LYS A 89 6.20 8.59 7.01
N GLY A 90 6.40 7.87 8.10
CA GLY A 90 5.65 6.66 8.38
C GLY A 90 6.27 5.42 7.75
N GLY A 91 7.43 5.54 7.11
CA GLY A 91 8.16 4.41 6.55
C GLY A 91 7.61 3.92 5.22
N VAL A 92 8.13 2.79 4.78
CA VAL A 92 7.80 2.16 3.50
C VAL A 92 7.40 0.72 3.76
N ALA A 93 6.36 0.26 3.08
CA ALA A 93 5.88 -1.12 3.19
C ALA A 93 5.97 -1.82 1.85
N ILE A 94 6.42 -3.07 1.89
CA ILE A 94 6.32 -4.01 0.77
C ILE A 94 5.17 -4.94 1.14
N HIS A 95 4.14 -4.97 0.29
CA HIS A 95 2.95 -5.74 0.60
C HIS A 95 2.48 -6.58 -0.57
N TYR A 96 1.67 -7.56 -0.24
CA TYR A 96 1.21 -8.60 -1.13
C TYR A 96 -0.30 -8.72 -1.03
N TYR A 97 -0.95 -8.90 -2.17
CA TYR A 97 -2.38 -9.14 -2.24
C TYR A 97 -2.64 -10.33 -3.15
N ASN A 98 -3.47 -11.27 -2.72
CA ASN A 98 -3.81 -12.44 -3.53
C ASN A 98 -5.33 -12.59 -3.55
N ASN A 99 -5.95 -12.38 -4.71
CA ASN A 99 -7.39 -12.49 -4.87
C ASN A 99 -7.94 -13.89 -4.61
N ASP A 100 -7.10 -14.91 -4.81
CA ASP A 100 -7.52 -16.30 -4.74
C ASP A 100 -7.20 -16.96 -3.39
N ARG A 101 -6.49 -16.25 -2.51
CA ARG A 101 -6.03 -16.83 -1.25
C ARG A 101 -6.24 -15.88 -0.09
N LYS A 102 -6.84 -16.37 0.97
CA LYS A 102 -6.98 -15.63 2.22
C LYS A 102 -5.78 -15.88 3.11
N VAL A 103 -5.20 -14.79 3.63
CA VAL A 103 -4.06 -14.84 4.54
C VAL A 103 -4.43 -14.36 5.95
N GLY A 104 -5.68 -13.89 6.11
CA GLY A 104 -6.16 -13.32 7.35
C GLY A 104 -5.96 -11.80 7.41
N PRO A 105 -6.88 -11.07 8.06
CA PRO A 105 -6.78 -9.61 8.13
C PRO A 105 -5.64 -9.18 9.06
N ILE A 106 -5.04 -8.01 8.74
CA ILE A 106 -4.02 -7.42 9.61
C ILE A 106 -4.66 -6.92 10.92
N GLY A 107 -5.82 -6.26 10.80
CA GLY A 107 -6.45 -5.61 11.93
C GLY A 107 -5.65 -4.41 12.40
N THR A 108 -4.93 -4.55 13.49
CA THR A 108 -4.02 -3.52 13.98
C THR A 108 -2.59 -3.89 13.62
N PHE A 109 -1.94 -3.01 12.86
CA PHE A 109 -0.55 -3.23 12.48
C PHE A 109 0.40 -2.72 13.57
N THR A 110 1.35 -3.57 13.96
CA THR A 110 2.37 -3.20 14.94
C THR A 110 3.74 -3.58 14.40
N THR A 111 4.76 -2.82 14.79
CA THR A 111 6.16 -3.09 14.44
C THR A 111 6.91 -3.81 15.55
N SER A 112 6.29 -3.96 16.70
CA SER A 112 6.87 -4.70 17.82
C SER A 112 6.58 -6.19 17.68
N PRO A 113 7.55 -7.05 17.97
CA PRO A 113 7.31 -8.48 17.98
C PRO A 113 6.36 -8.92 19.10
#